data_c4e4d15974be1849b97b10aa53c8c943
#
_entry.id   c4e4d15974be1849b97b10aa53c8c943
#
_cell.length_a   1.000
_cell.length_b   1.000
_cell.length_c   1.000
_cell.angle_alpha   90.00
_cell.angle_beta   90.00
_cell.angle_gamma   90.00
#
_symmetry.space_group_name_H-M   'P 1'
#
loop_
_entity.id
_entity.type
_entity.pdbx_description
1 polymer ?
#
loop_
_entity_poly.entity_id
_entity_poly.type
_entity_poly.pdbx_seq_one_letter_code
_entity_poly.pdbx_strand_id
1 'polypeptide(L)'
;MADLALISHGEPNWDIKVNNAIKLLNQTGGGSWSEPMETGLVFQNGFQSMGSTYSYIQLGNHKIVDLQIGVTMPNDSSSTNLIAVTLPDSIKPDHMYTEYLESDKYQVTLSGNAFSIACVNGSKWWFGSGSHYLFHAVYKA
;
A
#
# COMPACT_ATOMS: atom_id res chain seq x y z
N MET A 1 5.68 -19.38 17.44
CA MET A 1 6.11 -19.58 16.03
C MET A 1 6.33 -21.07 15.85
N ALA A 2 5.63 -21.70 14.92
CA ALA A 2 5.87 -23.13 14.67
C ALA A 2 7.15 -23.26 13.83
N ASP A 3 8.16 -23.95 14.36
CA ASP A 3 9.40 -24.21 13.63
C ASP A 3 9.14 -25.24 12.53
N LEU A 4 9.41 -24.85 11.29
CA LEU A 4 9.49 -25.79 10.18
C LEU A 4 10.78 -26.59 10.33
N ALA A 5 10.64 -27.87 10.70
CA ALA A 5 11.79 -28.78 10.79
C ALA A 5 12.41 -28.96 9.38
N LEU A 6 13.71 -28.76 9.26
CA LEU A 6 14.43 -29.05 8.03
C LEU A 6 14.41 -30.58 7.78
N ILE A 7 14.16 -30.93 6.52
CA ILE A 7 14.16 -32.32 6.06
C ILE A 7 15.57 -32.65 5.60
N SER A 8 16.18 -33.69 6.22
CA SER A 8 17.48 -34.16 5.81
C SER A 8 17.39 -35.17 4.66
N HIS A 9 18.39 -35.18 3.79
CA HIS A 9 18.45 -36.13 2.68
C HIS A 9 18.45 -37.58 3.24
N GLY A 10 17.56 -38.44 2.72
CA GLY A 10 17.42 -39.82 3.16
C GLY A 10 16.60 -40.03 4.42
N GLU A 11 15.95 -39.01 4.94
CA GLU A 11 15.11 -39.10 6.12
C GLU A 11 13.86 -39.96 5.85
N PRO A 12 13.51 -40.93 6.72
CA PRO A 12 12.28 -41.70 6.57
C PRO A 12 11.04 -40.82 6.77
N ASN A 13 9.97 -41.11 6.04
CA ASN A 13 8.69 -40.38 6.08
C ASN A 13 8.81 -38.88 5.70
N TRP A 14 9.72 -38.55 4.80
CA TRP A 14 9.91 -37.19 4.31
C TRP A 14 8.63 -36.59 3.69
N ASP A 15 7.82 -37.40 3.05
CA ASP A 15 6.52 -37.02 2.46
C ASP A 15 5.53 -36.53 3.52
N ILE A 16 5.50 -37.18 4.68
CA ILE A 16 4.67 -36.76 5.81
C ILE A 16 5.13 -35.38 6.34
N LYS A 17 6.46 -35.22 6.44
CA LYS A 17 7.03 -33.93 6.88
C LYS A 17 6.78 -32.80 5.90
N VAL A 18 6.93 -33.06 4.61
CA VAL A 18 6.56 -32.06 3.54
C VAL A 18 5.09 -31.70 3.64
N ASN A 19 4.21 -32.68 3.73
CA ASN A 19 2.77 -32.44 3.83
C ASN A 19 2.39 -31.66 5.10
N ASN A 20 3.05 -31.95 6.22
CA ASN A 20 2.84 -31.21 7.46
C ASN A 20 3.36 -29.77 7.37
N ALA A 21 4.53 -29.57 6.73
CA ALA A 21 5.06 -28.23 6.47
C ALA A 21 4.13 -27.41 5.56
N ILE A 22 3.60 -28.03 4.50
CA ILE A 22 2.63 -27.40 3.61
C ILE A 22 1.34 -27.05 4.37
N LYS A 23 0.83 -27.96 5.20
CA LYS A 23 -0.34 -27.67 6.03
C LYS A 23 -0.08 -26.52 6.99
N LEU A 24 1.09 -26.49 7.62
CA LEU A 24 1.47 -25.44 8.54
C LEU A 24 1.60 -24.10 7.83
N LEU A 25 2.22 -24.04 6.65
CA LEU A 25 2.28 -22.85 5.79
C LEU A 25 0.89 -22.35 5.43
N ASN A 26 -0.01 -23.26 5.08
CA ASN A 26 -1.41 -22.89 4.78
C ASN A 26 -2.18 -22.41 6.00
N GLN A 27 -1.83 -22.87 7.20
CA GLN A 27 -2.49 -22.47 8.44
C GLN A 27 -1.87 -21.21 9.07
N THR A 28 -0.57 -20.97 8.86
CA THR A 28 0.18 -19.92 9.57
C THR A 28 0.65 -18.77 8.70
N GLY A 29 0.63 -18.89 7.39
CA GLY A 29 1.25 -17.86 6.57
C GLY A 29 0.93 -17.85 5.09
N GLY A 30 0.25 -18.86 4.56
CA GLY A 30 -0.35 -18.76 3.24
C GLY A 30 -1.62 -17.91 3.29
N GLY A 31 -1.54 -16.72 3.88
CA GLY A 31 -2.67 -15.84 4.00
C GLY A 31 -3.26 -15.54 2.63
N SER A 32 -4.56 -15.66 2.48
CA SER A 32 -5.27 -15.07 1.36
C SER A 32 -5.25 -13.55 1.49
N TRP A 33 -5.29 -12.87 0.37
CA TRP A 33 -5.53 -11.43 0.36
C TRP A 33 -6.88 -11.14 1.03
N SER A 34 -6.94 -10.09 1.82
CA SER A 34 -8.21 -9.56 2.30
C SER A 34 -9.05 -9.07 1.11
N GLU A 35 -10.35 -9.00 1.27
CA GLU A 35 -11.18 -8.27 0.32
C GLU A 35 -10.71 -6.81 0.24
N PRO A 36 -10.78 -6.19 -0.94
CA PRO A 36 -10.49 -4.76 -1.09
C PRO A 36 -11.41 -3.92 -0.20
N MET A 37 -10.85 -2.96 0.51
CA MET A 37 -11.60 -2.10 1.44
C MET A 37 -11.15 -0.64 1.34
N GLU A 38 -12.08 0.28 1.60
CA GLU A 38 -11.83 1.72 1.71
C GLU A 38 -11.84 2.21 3.17
N THR A 39 -12.19 1.34 4.08
CA THR A 39 -12.35 1.65 5.51
C THR A 39 -11.08 2.24 6.11
N GLY A 40 -11.20 3.43 6.71
CA GLY A 40 -10.07 4.11 7.36
C GLY A 40 -9.21 4.97 6.44
N LEU A 41 -9.47 4.98 5.11
CA LEU A 41 -8.91 5.99 4.23
C LEU A 41 -9.65 7.31 4.46
N VAL A 42 -8.91 8.37 4.80
CA VAL A 42 -9.48 9.69 5.07
C VAL A 42 -8.97 10.69 4.03
N PHE A 43 -9.87 11.14 3.17
CA PHE A 43 -9.55 12.12 2.11
C PHE A 43 -9.54 13.53 2.71
N GLN A 44 -8.56 14.34 2.33
CA GLN A 44 -8.31 15.66 2.92
C GLN A 44 -8.10 16.71 1.83
N ASN A 45 -8.10 17.98 2.25
CA ASN A 45 -7.76 19.13 1.41
C ASN A 45 -8.56 19.22 0.10
N GLY A 46 -9.81 18.75 0.11
CA GLY A 46 -10.69 18.80 -1.05
C GLY A 46 -10.52 17.65 -2.05
N PHE A 47 -9.60 16.70 -1.77
CA PHE A 47 -9.53 15.46 -2.54
C PHE A 47 -10.72 14.57 -2.23
N GLN A 48 -11.21 13.87 -3.25
CA GLN A 48 -12.31 12.94 -3.12
C GLN A 48 -11.91 11.57 -3.66
N SER A 49 -12.43 10.52 -3.06
CA SER A 49 -12.19 9.15 -3.55
C SER A 49 -12.79 8.95 -4.94
N MET A 50 -12.03 8.29 -5.79
CA MET A 50 -12.46 7.76 -7.07
C MET A 50 -12.14 6.26 -7.15
N GLY A 51 -12.63 5.50 -6.16
CA GLY A 51 -12.41 4.06 -6.08
C GLY A 51 -11.10 3.67 -5.40
N SER A 52 -10.64 4.46 -4.41
CA SER A 52 -9.47 4.12 -3.60
C SER A 52 -9.76 2.91 -2.74
N THR A 53 -8.86 1.93 -2.73
CA THR A 53 -8.98 0.71 -1.93
C THR A 53 -7.61 0.21 -1.50
N TYR A 54 -7.60 -0.61 -0.48
CA TYR A 54 -6.44 -1.44 -0.15
C TYR A 54 -6.87 -2.86 0.20
N SER A 55 -5.97 -3.78 -0.04
CA SER A 55 -6.05 -5.15 0.46
C SER A 55 -4.70 -5.54 1.07
N TYR A 56 -4.66 -6.57 1.86
CA TYR A 56 -3.41 -7.04 2.45
C TYR A 56 -3.41 -8.54 2.67
N ILE A 57 -2.21 -9.09 2.76
CA ILE A 57 -1.94 -10.43 3.24
C ILE A 57 -1.14 -10.35 4.55
N GLN A 58 -1.58 -11.07 5.57
CA GLN A 58 -0.88 -11.12 6.86
C GLN A 58 0.22 -12.18 6.83
N LEU A 59 1.46 -11.78 7.12
CA LEU A 59 2.63 -12.64 7.21
C LEU A 59 3.29 -12.49 8.59
N GLY A 60 2.87 -13.30 9.53
CA GLY A 60 3.33 -13.16 10.93
C GLY A 60 2.96 -11.78 11.49
N ASN A 61 3.96 -11.00 11.91
CA ASN A 61 3.79 -9.67 12.46
C ASN A 61 3.78 -8.55 11.39
N HIS A 62 3.91 -8.90 10.11
CA HIS A 62 3.97 -7.95 9.01
C HIS A 62 2.78 -8.12 8.07
N LYS A 63 2.53 -7.12 7.29
CA LYS A 63 1.57 -7.16 6.19
C LYS A 63 2.26 -6.82 4.88
N ILE A 64 1.85 -7.48 3.82
CA ILE A 64 2.06 -6.97 2.47
C ILE A 64 0.76 -6.31 2.06
N VAL A 65 0.83 -5.05 1.73
CA VAL A 65 -0.33 -4.22 1.38
C VAL A 65 -0.30 -3.91 -0.11
N ASP A 66 -1.42 -4.11 -0.76
CA ASP A 66 -1.71 -3.62 -2.11
C ASP A 66 -2.62 -2.40 -1.95
N LEU A 67 -2.10 -1.22 -2.24
CA LEU A 67 -2.78 0.07 -2.11
C LEU A 67 -3.04 0.67 -3.48
N GLN A 68 -4.29 0.99 -3.73
CA GLN A 68 -4.74 1.73 -4.91
C GLN A 68 -5.40 3.02 -4.46
N ILE A 69 -4.80 4.15 -4.83
CA ILE A 69 -5.37 5.48 -4.55
C ILE A 69 -5.87 6.08 -5.85
N GLY A 70 -7.18 6.20 -5.97
CA GLY A 70 -7.83 6.98 -7.01
C GLY A 70 -8.44 8.24 -6.39
N VAL A 71 -8.00 9.40 -6.81
CA VAL A 71 -8.50 10.67 -6.27
C VAL A 71 -8.93 11.63 -7.38
N THR A 72 -9.98 12.38 -7.09
CA THR A 72 -10.33 13.58 -7.83
C THR A 72 -9.59 14.75 -7.21
N MET A 73 -8.90 15.51 -8.04
CA MET A 73 -8.07 16.63 -7.61
C MET A 73 -8.91 17.83 -7.21
N PRO A 74 -8.56 18.55 -6.13
CA PRO A 74 -9.21 19.80 -5.76
C PRO A 74 -8.80 20.92 -6.73
N ASN A 75 -9.61 21.95 -6.80
CA ASN A 75 -9.25 23.20 -7.47
C ASN A 75 -8.45 24.06 -6.50
N ASP A 76 -7.16 23.81 -6.39
CA ASP A 76 -6.25 24.59 -5.56
C ASP A 76 -5.06 25.03 -6.42
N SER A 77 -4.82 26.34 -6.48
CA SER A 77 -3.71 26.95 -7.22
C SER A 77 -2.65 27.55 -6.31
N SER A 78 -2.84 27.51 -4.99
CA SER A 78 -2.00 28.22 -4.01
C SER A 78 -1.06 27.30 -3.22
N SER A 79 -1.43 26.06 -3.02
CA SER A 79 -0.65 25.11 -2.23
C SER A 79 0.45 24.46 -3.06
N THR A 80 1.58 24.19 -2.41
CA THR A 80 2.72 23.50 -3.03
C THR A 80 2.84 22.03 -2.60
N ASN A 81 2.16 21.67 -1.52
CA ASN A 81 2.12 20.29 -1.00
C ASN A 81 0.79 20.07 -0.27
N LEU A 82 0.08 19.05 -0.66
CA LEU A 82 -1.20 18.68 -0.05
C LEU A 82 -1.23 17.21 0.33
N ILE A 83 -1.67 16.92 1.55
CA ILE A 83 -2.06 15.56 1.93
C ILE A 83 -3.39 15.26 1.24
N ALA A 84 -3.40 14.27 0.37
CA ALA A 84 -4.61 13.83 -0.32
C ALA A 84 -5.38 12.80 0.50
N VAL A 85 -4.68 11.83 1.08
CA VAL A 85 -5.28 10.73 1.84
C VAL A 85 -4.44 10.42 3.06
N THR A 86 -5.11 10.20 4.19
CA THR A 86 -4.50 9.59 5.37
C THR A 86 -4.90 8.12 5.44
N LEU A 87 -3.91 7.25 5.59
CA LEU A 87 -4.08 5.81 5.72
C LEU A 87 -4.31 5.41 7.18
N PRO A 88 -5.03 4.32 7.44
CA PRO A 88 -5.06 3.74 8.77
C PRO A 88 -3.67 3.23 9.19
N ASP A 89 -3.32 3.38 10.46
CA ASP A 89 -2.01 2.97 11.00
C ASP A 89 -1.69 1.49 10.76
N SER A 90 -2.72 0.67 10.61
CA SER A 90 -2.58 -0.78 10.39
C SER A 90 -1.99 -1.16 9.02
N ILE A 91 -1.93 -0.21 8.08
CA ILE A 91 -1.35 -0.38 6.74
C ILE A 91 -0.31 0.69 6.42
N LYS A 92 0.19 1.38 7.42
CA LYS A 92 1.26 2.37 7.26
C LYS A 92 2.52 1.71 6.71
N PRO A 93 3.11 2.22 5.62
CA PRO A 93 4.35 1.67 5.07
C PRO A 93 5.52 1.82 6.04
N ASP A 94 6.41 0.86 6.04
CA ASP A 94 7.64 0.87 6.83
C ASP A 94 8.72 1.81 6.25
N HIS A 95 8.59 2.18 4.97
CA HIS A 95 9.49 3.08 4.26
C HIS A 95 8.72 4.14 3.48
N MET A 96 9.40 5.22 3.15
CA MET A 96 8.86 6.26 2.27
C MET A 96 8.94 5.81 0.81
N TYR A 97 7.82 5.97 0.10
CA TYR A 97 7.72 5.74 -1.34
C TYR A 97 7.50 7.08 -2.04
N THR A 98 8.22 7.30 -3.11
CA THR A 98 8.15 8.55 -3.88
C THR A 98 8.09 8.24 -5.37
N GLU A 99 7.18 8.90 -6.07
CA GLU A 99 7.05 8.85 -7.52
C GLU A 99 6.98 10.27 -8.08
N TYR A 100 7.57 10.49 -9.26
CA TYR A 100 7.52 11.75 -9.98
C TYR A 100 6.59 11.63 -11.19
N LEU A 101 5.79 12.66 -11.40
CA LEU A 101 4.78 12.73 -12.45
C LEU A 101 5.04 13.91 -13.38
N GLU A 102 4.60 13.77 -14.62
CA GLU A 102 4.63 14.82 -15.64
C GLU A 102 6.01 15.50 -15.76
N SER A 103 7.02 14.71 -16.08
CA SER A 103 8.38 15.23 -16.27
C SER A 103 8.89 16.03 -15.06
N ASP A 104 8.73 15.46 -13.88
CA ASP A 104 9.20 16.02 -12.60
C ASP A 104 8.49 17.30 -12.14
N LYS A 105 7.28 17.56 -12.62
CA LYS A 105 6.47 18.70 -12.13
C LYS A 105 5.82 18.42 -10.80
N TYR A 106 5.45 17.18 -10.56
CA TYR A 106 4.76 16.73 -9.34
C TYR A 106 5.49 15.56 -8.71
N GLN A 107 5.49 15.56 -7.40
CA GLN A 107 5.99 14.46 -6.59
C GLN A 107 4.85 13.90 -5.77
N VAL A 108 4.64 12.61 -5.87
CA VAL A 108 3.74 11.86 -5.00
C VAL A 108 4.57 11.16 -3.95
N THR A 109 4.17 11.28 -2.69
CA THR A 109 4.87 10.68 -1.57
C THR A 109 3.90 9.92 -0.68
N LEU A 110 4.24 8.68 -0.39
CA LEU A 110 3.60 7.87 0.64
C LEU A 110 4.59 7.74 1.80
N SER A 111 4.34 8.43 2.90
CA SER A 111 5.24 8.47 4.05
C SER A 111 4.46 8.51 5.36
N GLY A 112 4.86 7.65 6.30
CA GLY A 112 4.06 7.45 7.49
C GLY A 112 2.66 6.98 7.09
N ASN A 113 1.63 7.63 7.57
CA ASN A 113 0.25 7.35 7.19
C ASN A 113 -0.31 8.36 6.17
N ALA A 114 0.52 9.18 5.54
CA ALA A 114 0.08 10.23 4.62
C ALA A 114 0.47 9.92 3.17
N PHE A 115 -0.53 9.98 2.29
CA PHE A 115 -0.34 10.07 0.85
C PHE A 115 -0.48 11.53 0.44
N SER A 116 0.59 12.12 -0.06
CA SER A 116 0.66 13.55 -0.40
C SER A 116 1.11 13.77 -1.84
N ILE A 117 0.66 14.88 -2.40
CA ILE A 117 1.05 15.35 -3.73
C ILE A 117 1.67 16.73 -3.57
N ALA A 118 2.87 16.92 -4.11
CA ALA A 118 3.61 18.18 -4.07
C ALA A 118 3.93 18.69 -5.47
N CYS A 119 3.89 20.01 -5.64
CA CYS A 119 4.50 20.65 -6.79
C CYS A 119 6.00 20.79 -6.57
N VAL A 120 6.81 20.43 -7.54
CA VAL A 120 8.27 20.53 -7.48
C VAL A 120 8.80 21.45 -8.59
N ASN A 121 10.05 21.87 -8.47
CA ASN A 121 10.74 22.70 -9.46
C ASN A 121 10.00 24.01 -9.82
N GLY A 122 9.30 24.63 -8.84
CA GLY A 122 8.56 25.87 -9.06
C GLY A 122 7.29 25.70 -9.90
N SER A 123 6.87 24.48 -10.15
CA SER A 123 5.61 24.18 -10.85
C SER A 123 4.42 24.65 -10.03
N LYS A 124 3.36 25.03 -10.71
CA LYS A 124 2.07 25.36 -10.10
C LYS A 124 1.11 24.20 -10.28
N TRP A 125 0.10 24.12 -9.42
CA TRP A 125 -1.01 23.20 -9.62
C TRP A 125 -1.72 23.51 -10.94
N TRP A 126 -1.66 22.55 -11.85
CA TRP A 126 -2.32 22.60 -13.14
C TRP A 126 -3.55 21.71 -13.18
N PHE A 127 -3.83 21.03 -12.10
CA PHE A 127 -5.00 20.18 -12.02
C PHE A 127 -6.24 21.07 -11.88
N GLY A 128 -7.00 21.18 -12.95
CA GLY A 128 -8.34 21.73 -12.86
C GLY A 128 -9.22 20.88 -11.96
N SER A 129 -10.22 21.49 -11.34
CA SER A 129 -11.26 20.78 -10.60
C SER A 129 -11.80 19.62 -11.43
N GLY A 130 -11.79 18.42 -10.86
CA GLY A 130 -12.26 17.20 -11.52
C GLY A 130 -11.20 16.39 -12.27
N SER A 131 -9.94 16.82 -12.32
CA SER A 131 -8.85 15.95 -12.80
C SER A 131 -8.68 14.76 -11.87
N HIS A 132 -8.32 13.62 -12.45
CA HIS A 132 -8.15 12.37 -11.71
C HIS A 132 -6.69 11.96 -11.64
N TYR A 133 -6.32 11.34 -10.52
CA TYR A 133 -5.03 10.72 -10.36
C TYR A 133 -5.18 9.31 -9.80
N LEU A 134 -4.43 8.39 -10.36
CA LEU A 134 -4.37 6.99 -9.92
C LEU A 134 -2.94 6.65 -9.49
N PHE A 135 -2.81 6.07 -8.32
CA PHE A 135 -1.57 5.58 -7.75
C PHE A 135 -1.74 4.13 -7.31
N HIS A 136 -0.72 3.34 -7.53
CA HIS A 136 -0.70 1.95 -7.08
C HIS A 136 0.66 1.61 -6.47
N ALA A 137 0.65 1.02 -5.30
CA ALA A 137 1.85 0.53 -4.65
C ALA A 137 1.60 -0.78 -3.91
N VAL A 138 2.60 -1.65 -3.95
CA VAL A 138 2.66 -2.84 -3.10
C VAL A 138 3.84 -2.67 -2.16
N TYR A 139 3.60 -2.74 -0.86
CA TYR A 139 4.61 -2.48 0.15
C TYR A 139 4.41 -3.32 1.42
N LYS A 140 5.43 -3.28 2.28
CA LYS A 140 5.40 -3.87 3.61
C LYS A 140 4.92 -2.84 4.64
N ALA A 141 4.02 -3.28 5.52
CA ALA A 141 3.50 -2.54 6.66
C ALA A 141 3.71 -3.33 7.97
#